data_a6f804cdfcd40c7b1279218e6a9781f3
#
_entry.id   a6f804cdfcd40c7b1279218e6a9781f3
#
_cell.length_a   1.000
_cell.length_b   1.000
_cell.length_c   1.000
_cell.angle_alpha   90.00
_cell.angle_beta   90.00
_cell.angle_gamma   90.00
#
_symmetry.space_group_name_H-M   'P 1'
#
loop_
_entity.id
_entity.type
_entity.pdbx_description
1 polymer ?
#
loop_
_entity_poly.entity_id
_entity_poly.type
_entity_poly.pdbx_seq_one_letter_code
_entity_poly.pdbx_strand_id
1 'polypeptide(L)'
;MAKKKTLIGSVTALLALAAVGFGFLQNNDLFPKQETQQSEVSTPSAKDIRADELAQLTYQGTQTIEVNQNIPEFSEDDLSLENGAWEAYGDLDHLNRATSAEAMLNQSLMPTEKRGDISSVKPTGWRNKQLPNGKYLYNRTHLIGFALAGENANWKNLITGTSQLNNPEMLRLEMDINYYLKQDKNHYVRYSVTPIYRDDELVARGVQMQAQSIGDDTIQFNYYIFNIQDSVTINYADGSSEISNEDMTQQENATSSENNTITATSQNSETEEKQKEYVDQQGNGLIKGSRSGIYHLPGSKYYDDTTNPKEWFKTIAEAEAAGYRAPK
;
A
#
# COMPACT_ATOMS: atom_id res chain seq x y z
N MET A 1 -63.08 21.53 20.14
CA MET A 1 -62.88 22.17 21.48
C MET A 1 -61.40 22.48 21.66
N ALA A 2 -61.15 23.77 21.79
CA ALA A 2 -59.85 24.40 21.92
C ALA A 2 -59.35 24.34 23.39
N LYS A 3 -58.00 24.45 23.55
CA LYS A 3 -57.30 25.27 24.56
C LYS A 3 -55.81 24.91 24.46
N LYS A 4 -54.99 25.77 23.94
CA LYS A 4 -54.27 26.97 24.43
C LYS A 4 -53.19 26.68 25.49
N LYS A 5 -51.95 26.99 25.03
CA LYS A 5 -50.90 27.84 25.61
C LYS A 5 -50.32 27.47 26.98
N THR A 6 -49.01 27.47 27.13
CA THR A 6 -48.29 28.62 27.65
C THR A 6 -46.77 28.50 27.53
N LEU A 7 -46.14 29.58 27.13
CA LEU A 7 -44.72 29.95 27.06
C LEU A 7 -44.30 30.59 28.38
N ILE A 8 -43.13 30.29 28.94
CA ILE A 8 -42.34 31.12 29.90
C ILE A 8 -40.90 30.64 29.74
N GLY A 9 -39.86 31.34 29.39
CA GLY A 9 -39.45 32.73 29.40
C GLY A 9 -38.83 33.19 30.72
N SER A 10 -37.45 33.19 30.83
CA SER A 10 -36.63 34.02 31.74
C SER A 10 -35.17 33.68 31.54
N VAL A 11 -34.30 34.45 31.02
CA VAL A 11 -33.66 35.76 31.18
C VAL A 11 -33.21 36.07 32.61
N THR A 12 -31.97 36.59 32.63
CA THR A 12 -31.21 37.36 33.66
C THR A 12 -30.19 36.55 34.45
N ALA A 13 -28.98 37.02 34.76
CA ALA A 13 -28.35 38.36 34.58
C ALA A 13 -26.85 38.25 34.83
N LEU A 14 -26.12 39.18 34.24
CA LEU A 14 -24.74 39.60 34.57
C LEU A 14 -24.57 39.97 36.02
N LEU A 15 -23.39 39.71 36.59
CA LEU A 15 -22.82 40.51 37.66
C LEU A 15 -21.32 40.66 37.47
N ALA A 16 -20.93 41.88 37.07
CA ALA A 16 -19.58 42.37 37.14
C ALA A 16 -19.30 42.86 38.56
N LEU A 17 -18.13 42.54 39.09
CA LEU A 17 -17.59 43.25 40.25
C LEU A 17 -16.13 43.62 39.97
N ALA A 18 -15.94 44.93 39.81
CA ALA A 18 -14.65 45.57 39.82
C ALA A 18 -14.22 45.80 41.29
N ALA A 19 -12.98 45.52 41.60
CA ALA A 19 -12.35 46.02 42.80
C ALA A 19 -10.97 46.63 42.41
N VAL A 20 -10.92 47.93 42.58
CA VAL A 20 -9.71 48.81 42.52
C VAL A 20 -9.04 48.75 43.87
N GLY A 21 -7.73 48.71 43.93
CA GLY A 21 -7.05 48.96 45.19
C GLY A 21 -5.53 48.80 45.18
N PHE A 22 -4.86 49.91 44.93
CA PHE A 22 -3.61 50.38 45.52
C PHE A 22 -2.30 49.59 45.42
N GLY A 23 -1.35 50.26 44.85
CA GLY A 23 0.02 49.95 44.66
C GLY A 23 0.91 49.99 45.93
N PHE A 24 2.05 49.37 45.78
CA PHE A 24 3.28 49.79 46.43
C PHE A 24 4.46 49.52 45.50
N LEU A 25 5.19 50.60 45.19
CA LEU A 25 6.50 50.59 44.57
C LEU A 25 7.54 50.04 45.52
N GLN A 26 8.31 49.04 45.09
CA GLN A 26 9.69 48.93 45.52
C GLN A 26 10.53 48.37 44.37
N ASN A 27 11.41 49.22 43.90
CA ASN A 27 12.56 48.90 43.06
C ASN A 27 13.48 47.95 43.84
N ASN A 28 13.95 46.91 43.18
CA ASN A 28 15.35 46.53 43.28
C ASN A 28 15.76 45.71 42.06
N ASP A 29 16.69 46.30 41.35
CA ASP A 29 17.39 45.79 40.16
C ASP A 29 18.23 44.54 40.45
N LEU A 30 18.62 43.96 39.32
CA LEU A 30 19.75 43.03 39.14
C LEU A 30 19.41 41.55 39.32
N PHE A 31 18.91 40.94 38.22
CA PHE A 31 19.46 39.75 37.59
C PHE A 31 18.72 39.49 36.28
N PRO A 32 19.41 39.29 35.15
CA PRO A 32 18.74 38.92 33.91
C PRO A 32 18.15 37.51 34.05
N LYS A 33 16.83 37.39 34.02
CA LYS A 33 16.16 36.11 33.82
C LYS A 33 16.57 35.60 32.44
N GLN A 34 17.42 34.58 32.44
CA GLN A 34 17.61 33.71 31.30
C GLN A 34 16.23 33.08 30.98
N GLU A 35 15.58 33.57 29.94
CA GLU A 35 14.50 32.84 29.31
C GLU A 35 15.09 31.55 28.75
N THR A 36 14.82 30.46 29.44
CA THR A 36 14.99 29.13 28.88
C THR A 36 14.00 29.03 27.73
N GLN A 37 14.46 29.32 26.51
CA GLN A 37 13.78 28.87 25.31
C GLN A 37 13.79 27.35 25.36
N GLN A 38 12.72 26.79 25.90
CA GLN A 38 12.35 25.42 25.61
C GLN A 38 12.06 25.41 24.10
N SER A 39 13.07 25.00 23.31
CA SER A 39 12.86 24.60 21.95
C SER A 39 11.89 23.40 22.04
N GLU A 40 10.60 23.69 21.79
CA GLU A 40 9.70 22.64 21.39
C GLU A 40 10.35 21.98 20.17
N VAL A 41 10.87 20.78 20.36
CA VAL A 41 11.18 19.87 19.28
C VAL A 41 9.81 19.55 18.66
N SER A 42 9.39 20.38 17.73
CA SER A 42 8.26 20.04 16.86
C SER A 42 8.66 18.77 16.14
N THR A 43 8.08 17.66 16.54
CA THR A 43 8.00 16.48 15.71
C THR A 43 7.57 16.97 14.33
N PRO A 44 8.29 16.65 13.22
CA PRO A 44 7.83 17.04 11.91
C PRO A 44 6.40 16.50 11.77
N SER A 45 5.42 17.38 11.67
CA SER A 45 4.08 17.02 11.26
C SER A 45 4.25 16.27 9.95
N ALA A 46 3.78 15.00 9.88
CA ALA A 46 3.78 14.26 8.63
C ALA A 46 3.14 15.17 7.59
N LYS A 47 3.94 15.61 6.62
CA LYS A 47 3.46 16.50 5.56
C LYS A 47 2.28 15.79 4.90
N ASP A 48 1.15 16.43 4.88
CA ASP A 48 -0.04 15.90 4.19
C ASP A 48 0.26 15.84 2.70
N ILE A 49 0.55 14.62 2.21
CA ILE A 49 0.94 14.39 0.82
C ILE A 49 -0.33 14.36 -0.01
N ARG A 50 -0.42 15.26 -0.98
CA ARG A 50 -1.55 15.37 -1.88
C ARG A 50 -1.29 14.64 -3.19
N ALA A 51 -2.36 14.21 -3.85
CA ALA A 51 -2.29 13.47 -5.12
C ALA A 51 -1.53 14.24 -6.23
N ASP A 52 -1.64 15.57 -6.28
CA ASP A 52 -0.95 16.42 -7.24
C ASP A 52 0.57 16.53 -7.00
N GLU A 53 1.07 16.15 -5.83
CA GLU A 53 2.50 16.14 -5.47
C GLU A 53 3.19 14.80 -5.81
N LEU A 54 2.43 13.72 -6.04
CA LEU A 54 2.97 12.35 -6.15
C LEU A 54 4.02 12.19 -7.27
N ALA A 55 3.84 12.86 -8.40
CA ALA A 55 4.78 12.80 -9.52
C ALA A 55 6.17 13.37 -9.16
N GLN A 56 6.27 14.25 -8.16
CA GLN A 56 7.50 14.89 -7.73
C GLN A 56 8.23 14.13 -6.62
N LEU A 57 7.59 13.12 -6.04
CA LEU A 57 8.18 12.37 -4.94
C LEU A 57 9.38 11.54 -5.41
N THR A 58 10.34 11.41 -4.51
CA THR A 58 11.50 10.54 -4.68
C THR A 58 11.52 9.51 -3.55
N TYR A 59 11.80 8.25 -3.89
CA TYR A 59 11.92 7.16 -2.92
C TYR A 59 12.97 7.49 -1.85
N GLN A 60 12.60 7.31 -0.58
CA GLN A 60 13.41 7.65 0.59
C GLN A 60 13.51 6.46 1.58
N GLY A 61 13.45 5.22 1.06
CA GLY A 61 13.54 4.02 1.89
C GLY A 61 12.21 3.40 2.32
N THR A 62 11.08 4.12 2.16
CA THR A 62 9.73 3.57 2.41
C THR A 62 8.98 3.45 1.09
N GLN A 63 8.63 2.23 0.70
CA GLN A 63 8.03 1.99 -0.63
C GLN A 63 6.55 2.37 -0.69
N THR A 64 5.78 2.09 0.34
CA THR A 64 4.36 2.47 0.44
C THR A 64 4.20 3.60 1.44
N ILE A 65 3.65 4.71 0.99
CA ILE A 65 3.40 5.90 1.82
C ILE A 65 1.93 6.28 1.80
N GLU A 66 1.46 6.86 2.89
CA GLU A 66 0.09 7.37 3.00
C GLU A 66 -0.09 8.66 2.20
N VAL A 67 -1.23 8.76 1.52
CA VAL A 67 -1.69 9.97 0.83
C VAL A 67 -2.94 10.47 1.55
N ASN A 68 -3.07 11.76 1.73
CA ASN A 68 -4.22 12.38 2.40
C ASN A 68 -4.55 11.69 3.75
N GLN A 69 -3.52 11.47 4.60
CA GLN A 69 -3.66 10.81 5.91
C GLN A 69 -4.34 9.42 5.81
N ASN A 70 -4.08 8.70 4.73
CA ASN A 70 -4.68 7.41 4.41
C ASN A 70 -6.22 7.45 4.19
N ILE A 71 -6.77 8.64 3.87
CA ILE A 71 -8.21 8.83 3.62
C ILE A 71 -8.45 8.84 2.11
N PRO A 72 -9.29 7.94 1.56
CA PRO A 72 -9.68 7.96 0.16
C PRO A 72 -10.41 9.26 -0.23
N GLU A 73 -10.22 9.68 -1.49
CA GLU A 73 -10.79 10.92 -2.03
C GLU A 73 -12.04 10.64 -2.91
N PHE A 74 -12.96 9.80 -2.42
CA PHE A 74 -14.20 9.47 -3.11
C PHE A 74 -15.33 10.41 -2.68
N SER A 75 -16.06 10.95 -3.67
CA SER A 75 -17.30 11.70 -3.44
C SER A 75 -18.45 10.76 -3.07
N GLU A 76 -19.57 11.32 -2.58
CA GLU A 76 -20.78 10.54 -2.33
C GLU A 76 -21.30 9.84 -3.61
N ASP A 77 -21.19 10.49 -4.77
CA ASP A 77 -21.57 9.91 -6.07
C ASP A 77 -20.65 8.74 -6.45
N ASP A 78 -19.35 8.82 -6.14
CA ASP A 78 -18.39 7.73 -6.38
C ASP A 78 -18.72 6.49 -5.54
N LEU A 79 -19.34 6.66 -4.39
CA LEU A 79 -19.71 5.59 -3.47
C LEU A 79 -21.13 5.06 -3.72
N SER A 80 -21.83 5.58 -4.72
CA SER A 80 -23.20 5.15 -5.07
C SER A 80 -23.23 3.74 -5.63
N LEU A 81 -24.21 2.94 -5.17
CA LEU A 81 -24.47 1.60 -5.67
C LEU A 81 -25.57 1.55 -6.76
N GLU A 82 -26.00 2.70 -7.30
CA GLU A 82 -27.06 2.75 -8.32
C GLU A 82 -26.73 1.92 -9.57
N ASN A 83 -25.43 1.86 -9.94
CA ASN A 83 -24.95 1.11 -11.09
C ASN A 83 -24.53 -0.34 -10.73
N GLY A 84 -24.65 -0.76 -9.46
CA GLY A 84 -24.16 -2.04 -8.99
C GLY A 84 -22.64 -2.18 -9.12
N ALA A 85 -22.17 -3.39 -9.43
CA ALA A 85 -20.75 -3.64 -9.65
C ALA A 85 -20.32 -3.27 -11.07
N TRP A 86 -19.17 -2.59 -11.21
CA TRP A 86 -18.62 -2.16 -12.50
C TRP A 86 -17.10 -1.99 -12.42
N GLU A 87 -16.45 -2.03 -13.57
CA GLU A 87 -15.07 -1.62 -13.79
C GLU A 87 -14.96 -0.70 -15.00
N ALA A 88 -14.02 0.23 -14.98
CA ALA A 88 -13.76 1.16 -16.07
C ALA A 88 -12.26 1.47 -16.13
N TYR A 89 -11.77 1.69 -17.34
CA TYR A 89 -10.36 1.95 -17.59
C TYR A 89 -10.23 3.22 -18.42
N GLY A 90 -9.42 4.16 -17.95
CA GLY A 90 -9.11 5.39 -18.66
C GLY A 90 -8.51 5.12 -20.05
N ASP A 91 -8.71 6.03 -20.99
CA ASP A 91 -8.05 5.93 -22.29
C ASP A 91 -6.54 6.02 -22.12
N LEU A 92 -5.80 5.30 -22.97
CA LEU A 92 -4.36 5.46 -23.03
C LEU A 92 -4.05 6.91 -23.41
N ASP A 93 -3.03 7.48 -22.79
CA ASP A 93 -2.61 8.84 -23.10
C ASP A 93 -1.89 8.93 -24.46
N HIS A 94 -1.40 10.12 -24.83
CA HIS A 94 -0.70 10.36 -26.09
C HIS A 94 0.61 9.57 -26.28
N LEU A 95 1.17 9.01 -25.20
CA LEU A 95 2.31 8.11 -25.20
C LEU A 95 1.91 6.63 -25.12
N ASN A 96 0.63 6.31 -25.20
CA ASN A 96 0.04 4.98 -25.01
C ASN A 96 0.27 4.40 -23.61
N ARG A 97 0.39 5.25 -22.58
CA ARG A 97 0.46 4.82 -21.17
C ARG A 97 -0.94 4.63 -20.60
N ALA A 98 -1.13 3.62 -19.76
CA ALA A 98 -2.36 3.46 -18.96
C ALA A 98 -2.51 4.65 -18.00
N THR A 99 -3.72 5.16 -17.81
CA THR A 99 -3.97 6.39 -17.06
C THR A 99 -4.68 6.15 -15.73
N SER A 100 -5.70 5.31 -15.72
CA SER A 100 -6.45 4.98 -14.50
C SER A 100 -7.23 3.68 -14.67
N ALA A 101 -7.55 3.07 -13.56
CA ALA A 101 -8.47 1.95 -13.46
C ALA A 101 -9.39 2.18 -12.25
N GLU A 102 -10.70 2.12 -12.48
CA GLU A 102 -11.74 2.45 -11.54
C GLU A 102 -12.73 1.29 -11.43
N ALA A 103 -13.22 1.00 -10.24
CA ALA A 103 -14.23 -0.03 -10.07
C ALA A 103 -15.12 0.22 -8.84
N MET A 104 -16.33 -0.27 -8.92
CA MET A 104 -17.13 -0.66 -7.77
C MET A 104 -17.08 -2.19 -7.71
N LEU A 105 -16.13 -2.69 -6.95
CA LEU A 105 -15.85 -4.12 -6.84
C LEU A 105 -16.92 -4.84 -6.04
N ASN A 106 -17.26 -6.02 -6.48
CA ASN A 106 -18.14 -6.96 -5.79
C ASN A 106 -17.76 -8.39 -6.20
N GLN A 107 -18.17 -9.36 -5.44
CA GLN A 107 -17.92 -10.77 -5.75
C GLN A 107 -18.37 -11.20 -7.16
N SER A 108 -19.38 -10.53 -7.74
CA SER A 108 -19.89 -10.81 -9.08
C SER A 108 -18.91 -10.50 -10.22
N LEU A 109 -17.90 -9.64 -9.99
CA LEU A 109 -16.84 -9.34 -10.97
C LEU A 109 -15.67 -10.32 -10.89
N MET A 110 -15.57 -11.09 -9.83
CA MET A 110 -14.45 -12.02 -9.64
C MET A 110 -14.42 -13.07 -10.74
N PRO A 111 -13.22 -13.50 -11.17
CA PRO A 111 -13.08 -14.45 -12.25
C PRO A 111 -13.72 -15.80 -11.90
N THR A 112 -14.46 -16.34 -12.85
CA THR A 112 -14.98 -17.72 -12.82
C THR A 112 -14.10 -18.69 -13.62
N GLU A 113 -13.17 -18.14 -14.42
CA GLU A 113 -12.24 -18.88 -15.26
C GLU A 113 -10.80 -18.67 -14.81
N LYS A 114 -9.90 -19.56 -15.25
CA LYS A 114 -8.49 -19.43 -14.99
C LYS A 114 -7.89 -18.26 -15.74
N ARG A 115 -6.92 -17.57 -15.12
CA ARG A 115 -6.15 -16.50 -15.73
C ARG A 115 -5.55 -16.94 -17.07
N GLY A 116 -5.77 -16.13 -18.11
CA GLY A 116 -5.23 -16.33 -19.44
C GLY A 116 -3.78 -15.85 -19.57
N ASP A 117 -3.19 -16.10 -20.75
CA ASP A 117 -1.88 -15.56 -21.10
C ASP A 117 -1.99 -14.08 -21.46
N ILE A 118 -1.16 -13.26 -20.84
CA ILE A 118 -1.06 -11.81 -21.07
C ILE A 118 0.26 -11.40 -21.73
N SER A 119 1.03 -12.37 -22.24
CA SER A 119 2.37 -12.14 -22.81
C SER A 119 2.38 -11.26 -24.07
N SER A 120 1.25 -11.19 -24.76
CA SER A 120 1.06 -10.32 -25.94
C SER A 120 1.08 -8.82 -25.61
N VAL A 121 0.72 -8.42 -24.38
CA VAL A 121 0.73 -7.03 -23.94
C VAL A 121 2.15 -6.66 -23.51
N LYS A 122 2.68 -5.58 -24.09
CA LYS A 122 3.95 -4.97 -23.68
C LYS A 122 3.68 -3.52 -23.32
N PRO A 123 3.43 -3.21 -22.05
CA PRO A 123 3.17 -1.84 -21.62
C PRO A 123 4.36 -0.93 -21.98
N THR A 124 4.17 0.38 -21.96
CA THR A 124 5.24 1.35 -22.25
C THR A 124 6.46 1.12 -21.35
N GLY A 125 7.66 1.37 -21.88
CA GLY A 125 8.91 1.15 -21.15
C GLY A 125 9.23 -0.32 -20.86
N TRP A 126 8.63 -1.29 -21.55
CA TRP A 126 8.85 -2.73 -21.35
C TRP A 126 10.25 -3.16 -21.82
N ARG A 127 11.23 -3.10 -20.93
CA ARG A 127 12.60 -3.58 -21.12
C ARG A 127 12.98 -4.58 -20.04
N ASN A 128 12.28 -5.71 -20.04
CA ASN A 128 12.43 -6.71 -18.99
C ASN A 128 13.78 -7.42 -19.06
N LYS A 129 14.33 -7.72 -17.90
CA LYS A 129 15.52 -8.55 -17.73
C LYS A 129 15.40 -9.46 -16.52
N GLN A 130 16.21 -10.50 -16.48
CA GLN A 130 16.31 -11.38 -15.33
C GLN A 130 17.28 -10.79 -14.30
N LEU A 131 16.88 -10.83 -13.03
CA LEU A 131 17.70 -10.44 -11.90
C LEU A 131 18.60 -11.60 -11.46
N PRO A 132 19.66 -11.36 -10.65
CA PRO A 132 20.55 -12.42 -10.15
C PRO A 132 19.83 -13.53 -9.40
N ASN A 133 18.75 -13.23 -8.71
CA ASN A 133 17.90 -14.20 -8.00
C ASN A 133 17.00 -15.04 -8.93
N GLY A 134 17.13 -14.92 -10.24
CA GLY A 134 16.33 -15.63 -11.22
C GLY A 134 14.94 -15.08 -11.51
N LYS A 135 14.46 -14.09 -10.73
CA LYS A 135 13.19 -13.40 -11.00
C LYS A 135 13.36 -12.38 -12.12
N TYR A 136 12.27 -12.01 -12.77
CA TYR A 136 12.27 -10.92 -13.74
C TYR A 136 12.07 -9.59 -13.04
N LEU A 137 12.75 -8.53 -13.52
CA LEU A 137 12.62 -7.18 -12.98
C LEU A 137 11.19 -6.64 -13.09
N TYR A 138 10.60 -6.77 -14.29
CA TYR A 138 9.28 -6.25 -14.55
C TYR A 138 8.22 -7.34 -14.68
N ASN A 139 7.05 -7.03 -14.17
CA ASN A 139 5.81 -7.76 -14.40
C ASN A 139 4.87 -6.90 -15.26
N ARG A 140 3.98 -7.56 -16.00
CA ARG A 140 2.79 -6.92 -16.53
C ARG A 140 1.84 -6.73 -15.37
N THR A 141 2.00 -5.62 -14.66
CA THR A 141 1.28 -5.34 -13.44
C THR A 141 -0.11 -4.82 -13.79
N HIS A 142 -1.14 -5.54 -13.36
CA HIS A 142 -2.51 -5.07 -13.45
C HIS A 142 -2.71 -3.89 -12.49
N LEU A 143 -3.47 -2.89 -12.91
CA LEU A 143 -3.96 -1.83 -12.03
C LEU A 143 -5.08 -2.39 -11.15
N ILE A 144 -6.09 -3.03 -11.73
CA ILE A 144 -7.06 -3.86 -11.00
C ILE A 144 -6.68 -5.31 -11.23
N GLY A 145 -6.28 -6.01 -10.17
CA GLY A 145 -5.81 -7.39 -10.24
C GLY A 145 -6.84 -8.36 -10.80
N PHE A 146 -6.38 -9.37 -11.56
CA PHE A 146 -7.23 -10.40 -12.15
C PHE A 146 -8.18 -11.04 -11.11
N ALA A 147 -7.70 -11.26 -9.89
CA ALA A 147 -8.51 -11.89 -8.83
C ALA A 147 -9.70 -11.05 -8.36
N LEU A 148 -9.73 -9.76 -8.69
CA LEU A 148 -10.80 -8.82 -8.29
C LEU A 148 -11.86 -8.63 -9.38
N ALA A 149 -11.46 -8.56 -10.66
CA ALA A 149 -12.36 -8.22 -11.76
C ALA A 149 -12.26 -9.14 -13.00
N GLY A 150 -11.38 -10.15 -13.00
CA GLY A 150 -11.30 -11.13 -14.09
C GLY A 150 -10.66 -10.60 -15.39
N GLU A 151 -10.24 -9.34 -15.46
CA GLU A 151 -9.67 -8.71 -16.65
C GLU A 151 -8.26 -9.24 -16.93
N ASN A 152 -7.98 -9.68 -18.15
CA ASN A 152 -6.70 -10.29 -18.53
C ASN A 152 -5.77 -9.35 -19.30
N ALA A 153 -5.84 -9.40 -20.64
CA ALA A 153 -4.87 -8.77 -21.55
C ALA A 153 -5.32 -7.37 -22.00
N ASN A 154 -5.79 -6.56 -21.08
CA ASN A 154 -6.24 -5.20 -21.35
C ASN A 154 -5.06 -4.21 -21.24
N TRP A 155 -4.72 -3.53 -22.35
CA TRP A 155 -3.67 -2.51 -22.40
C TRP A 155 -3.91 -1.33 -21.44
N LYS A 156 -5.17 -0.99 -21.17
CA LYS A 156 -5.56 0.09 -20.26
C LYS A 156 -5.42 -0.29 -18.78
N ASN A 157 -5.31 -1.60 -18.49
CA ASN A 157 -5.18 -2.15 -17.15
C ASN A 157 -3.77 -2.67 -16.84
N LEU A 158 -2.79 -2.50 -17.73
CA LEU A 158 -1.46 -3.08 -17.58
C LEU A 158 -0.37 -2.03 -17.67
N ILE A 159 0.54 -2.02 -16.70
CA ILE A 159 1.74 -1.18 -16.67
C ILE A 159 3.01 -2.02 -16.57
N THR A 160 4.15 -1.42 -16.90
CA THR A 160 5.47 -1.94 -16.58
C THR A 160 5.76 -1.69 -15.11
N GLY A 161 5.41 -2.64 -14.25
CA GLY A 161 5.67 -2.58 -12.82
C GLY A 161 6.79 -3.52 -12.41
N THR A 162 7.57 -3.14 -11.40
CA THR A 162 8.60 -4.02 -10.85
C THR A 162 7.98 -5.24 -10.18
N SER A 163 8.77 -6.29 -10.04
CA SER A 163 8.33 -7.45 -9.27
C SER A 163 7.98 -7.06 -7.83
N GLN A 164 8.72 -6.15 -7.23
CA GLN A 164 8.52 -5.68 -5.87
C GLN A 164 7.25 -4.81 -5.72
N LEU A 165 6.96 -3.93 -6.69
CA LEU A 165 5.69 -3.22 -6.73
C LEU A 165 4.51 -4.20 -6.82
N ASN A 166 4.56 -5.15 -7.77
CA ASN A 166 3.46 -6.07 -8.03
C ASN A 166 3.22 -7.04 -6.86
N ASN A 167 4.30 -7.54 -6.26
CA ASN A 167 4.29 -8.48 -5.15
C ASN A 167 5.56 -8.28 -4.29
N PRO A 168 5.45 -7.86 -3.01
CA PRO A 168 4.23 -7.94 -2.18
C PRO A 168 3.34 -6.68 -2.19
N GLU A 169 3.81 -5.51 -2.65
CA GLU A 169 3.21 -4.23 -2.27
C GLU A 169 1.75 -4.06 -2.72
N MET A 170 1.45 -4.20 -4.01
CA MET A 170 0.06 -4.13 -4.47
C MET A 170 -0.75 -5.34 -4.03
N LEU A 171 -0.13 -6.53 -4.12
CA LEU A 171 -0.84 -7.79 -3.86
C LEU A 171 -1.47 -7.84 -2.46
N ARG A 172 -0.77 -7.36 -1.41
CA ARG A 172 -1.30 -7.37 -0.05
C ARG A 172 -2.62 -6.60 0.08
N LEU A 173 -2.72 -5.42 -0.56
CA LEU A 173 -3.93 -4.60 -0.55
C LEU A 173 -5.06 -5.23 -1.37
N GLU A 174 -4.74 -5.79 -2.53
CA GLU A 174 -5.70 -6.54 -3.34
C GLU A 174 -6.23 -7.79 -2.64
N MET A 175 -5.39 -8.44 -1.84
CA MET A 175 -5.81 -9.60 -1.04
C MET A 175 -6.77 -9.21 0.08
N ASP A 176 -6.56 -8.08 0.76
CA ASP A 176 -7.47 -7.58 1.77
C ASP A 176 -8.85 -7.30 1.16
N ILE A 177 -8.89 -6.61 0.01
CA ILE A 177 -10.13 -6.39 -0.74
C ILE A 177 -10.78 -7.73 -1.14
N ASN A 178 -10.01 -8.64 -1.72
CA ASN A 178 -10.52 -9.94 -2.17
C ASN A 178 -11.11 -10.76 -1.02
N TYR A 179 -10.42 -10.75 0.13
CA TYR A 179 -10.89 -11.43 1.33
C TYR A 179 -12.20 -10.83 1.84
N TYR A 180 -12.29 -9.50 1.95
CA TYR A 180 -13.49 -8.80 2.36
C TYR A 180 -14.69 -9.11 1.45
N LEU A 181 -14.51 -9.01 0.13
CA LEU A 181 -15.56 -9.27 -0.85
C LEU A 181 -16.07 -10.72 -0.81
N LYS A 182 -15.21 -11.70 -0.48
CA LYS A 182 -15.61 -13.11 -0.37
C LYS A 182 -16.43 -13.45 0.87
N GLN A 183 -16.46 -12.58 1.86
CA GLN A 183 -17.22 -12.84 3.09
C GLN A 183 -18.74 -12.73 2.89
N ASP A 184 -19.19 -11.78 2.07
CA ASP A 184 -20.60 -11.59 1.77
C ASP A 184 -20.78 -11.07 0.33
N LYS A 185 -21.76 -11.65 -0.40
CA LYS A 185 -22.10 -11.23 -1.77
C LYS A 185 -22.63 -9.79 -1.88
N ASN A 186 -23.04 -9.20 -0.76
CA ASN A 186 -23.49 -7.81 -0.68
C ASN A 186 -22.37 -6.83 -0.31
N HIS A 187 -21.13 -7.31 -0.12
CA HIS A 187 -20.00 -6.43 0.08
C HIS A 187 -19.61 -5.76 -1.24
N TYR A 188 -19.37 -4.47 -1.16
CA TYR A 188 -18.88 -3.64 -2.25
C TYR A 188 -17.68 -2.84 -1.78
N VAL A 189 -16.73 -2.63 -2.69
CA VAL A 189 -15.55 -1.76 -2.46
C VAL A 189 -15.39 -0.83 -3.65
N ARG A 190 -15.44 0.49 -3.40
CA ARG A 190 -14.98 1.47 -4.37
C ARG A 190 -13.46 1.39 -4.43
N TYR A 191 -12.91 1.21 -5.62
CA TYR A 191 -11.49 1.01 -5.85
C TYR A 191 -10.99 1.84 -7.01
N SER A 192 -9.85 2.48 -6.83
CA SER A 192 -9.20 3.31 -7.84
C SER A 192 -7.69 3.08 -7.82
N VAL A 193 -7.10 2.89 -8.99
CA VAL A 193 -5.65 2.76 -9.16
C VAL A 193 -5.18 3.67 -10.28
N THR A 194 -4.30 4.61 -9.95
CA THR A 194 -3.76 5.60 -10.87
C THR A 194 -2.24 5.46 -10.95
N PRO A 195 -1.68 5.05 -12.10
CA PRO A 195 -0.23 5.10 -12.30
C PRO A 195 0.24 6.54 -12.45
N ILE A 196 1.31 6.88 -11.74
CA ILE A 196 1.85 8.24 -11.68
C ILE A 196 3.12 8.31 -12.51
N TYR A 197 3.07 9.07 -13.59
CA TYR A 197 4.22 9.34 -14.47
C TYR A 197 4.73 10.75 -14.22
N ARG A 198 6.00 10.97 -14.48
CA ARG A 198 6.60 12.31 -14.54
C ARG A 198 6.85 12.67 -15.99
N ASP A 199 6.27 13.77 -16.44
CA ASP A 199 6.43 14.24 -17.82
C ASP A 199 6.21 13.11 -18.86
N ASP A 200 7.17 12.94 -19.79
CA ASP A 200 7.12 11.96 -20.89
C ASP A 200 7.75 10.59 -20.51
N GLU A 201 7.92 10.29 -19.24
CA GLU A 201 8.45 8.99 -18.81
C GLU A 201 7.52 7.83 -19.22
N LEU A 202 8.11 6.76 -19.74
CA LEU A 202 7.35 5.59 -20.23
C LEU A 202 7.05 4.57 -19.13
N VAL A 203 7.70 4.67 -17.98
CA VAL A 203 7.45 3.82 -16.80
C VAL A 203 6.92 4.68 -15.67
N ALA A 204 5.84 4.26 -15.04
CA ALA A 204 5.27 4.97 -13.90
C ALA A 204 6.27 5.01 -12.73
N ARG A 205 6.36 6.17 -12.06
CA ARG A 205 7.14 6.34 -10.82
C ARG A 205 6.58 5.55 -9.65
N GLY A 206 5.30 5.29 -9.69
CA GLY A 206 4.54 4.52 -8.72
C GLY A 206 3.08 4.45 -9.11
N VAL A 207 2.27 3.92 -8.21
CA VAL A 207 0.81 3.86 -8.34
C VAL A 207 0.17 4.44 -7.09
N GLN A 208 -0.86 5.25 -7.26
CA GLN A 208 -1.78 5.57 -6.17
C GLN A 208 -2.89 4.52 -6.17
N MET A 209 -3.14 3.93 -5.01
CA MET A 209 -4.23 2.97 -4.80
C MET A 209 -5.15 3.51 -3.71
N GLN A 210 -6.43 3.62 -4.01
CA GLN A 210 -7.46 4.04 -3.08
C GLN A 210 -8.57 3.00 -3.02
N ALA A 211 -9.05 2.69 -1.82
CA ALA A 211 -10.19 1.80 -1.64
C ALA A 211 -11.03 2.20 -0.44
N GLN A 212 -12.34 1.99 -0.57
CA GLN A 212 -13.30 2.18 0.51
C GLN A 212 -14.45 1.17 0.40
N SER A 213 -14.69 0.42 1.48
CA SER A 213 -15.87 -0.45 1.58
C SER A 213 -17.14 0.37 1.70
N ILE A 214 -18.25 -0.16 1.19
CA ILE A 214 -19.55 0.52 1.22
C ILE A 214 -20.38 0.00 2.38
N GLY A 215 -20.75 0.91 3.28
CA GLY A 215 -21.59 0.61 4.44
C GLY A 215 -20.85 0.23 5.72
N ASP A 216 -19.53 0.10 5.65
CA ASP A 216 -18.64 -0.10 6.80
C ASP A 216 -17.25 0.50 6.54
N ASP A 217 -16.35 0.41 7.53
CA ASP A 217 -14.99 0.95 7.48
C ASP A 217 -13.92 -0.17 7.42
N THR A 218 -14.30 -1.39 6.96
CA THR A 218 -13.39 -2.55 6.96
C THR A 218 -12.26 -2.38 5.97
N ILE A 219 -12.55 -1.84 4.79
CA ILE A 219 -11.55 -1.46 3.80
C ILE A 219 -11.57 0.06 3.67
N GLN A 220 -10.45 0.70 4.02
CA GLN A 220 -10.25 2.12 3.83
C GLN A 220 -8.76 2.42 3.72
N PHE A 221 -8.30 2.84 2.56
CA PHE A 221 -6.92 3.27 2.38
C PHE A 221 -6.73 4.20 1.18
N ASN A 222 -5.67 5.00 1.25
CA ASN A 222 -5.14 5.83 0.17
C ASN A 222 -3.61 5.81 0.25
N TYR A 223 -2.97 4.97 -0.57
CA TYR A 223 -1.53 4.78 -0.59
C TYR A 223 -0.93 5.15 -1.93
N TYR A 224 0.29 5.69 -1.90
CA TYR A 224 1.17 5.74 -3.04
C TYR A 224 2.28 4.72 -2.87
N ILE A 225 2.48 3.87 -3.87
CA ILE A 225 3.47 2.80 -3.86
C ILE A 225 4.50 3.09 -4.95
N PHE A 226 5.76 3.30 -4.54
CA PHE A 226 6.85 3.54 -5.49
C PHE A 226 7.12 2.31 -6.37
N ASN A 227 7.30 2.54 -7.67
CA ASN A 227 7.67 1.51 -8.63
C ASN A 227 9.20 1.34 -8.64
N ILE A 228 9.73 0.74 -7.61
CA ILE A 228 11.16 0.49 -7.41
C ILE A 228 11.43 -1.00 -7.30
N GLN A 229 12.70 -1.38 -7.46
CA GLN A 229 13.22 -2.70 -7.17
C GLN A 229 14.54 -2.53 -6.42
N ASP A 230 14.68 -3.21 -5.28
CA ASP A 230 15.89 -3.17 -4.48
C ASP A 230 17.11 -3.56 -5.32
N SER A 231 18.22 -2.90 -5.09
CA SER A 231 19.50 -3.09 -5.83
C SER A 231 19.40 -2.83 -7.35
N VAL A 232 18.36 -2.11 -7.81
CA VAL A 232 18.18 -1.76 -9.22
C VAL A 232 17.90 -0.27 -9.39
N THR A 233 18.68 0.39 -10.22
CA THR A 233 18.39 1.74 -10.70
C THR A 233 17.57 1.65 -11.98
N ILE A 234 16.36 2.24 -11.97
CA ILE A 234 15.44 2.27 -13.12
C ILE A 234 15.54 3.62 -13.81
N ASN A 235 15.73 3.58 -15.13
CA ASN A 235 15.52 4.74 -15.99
C ASN A 235 14.04 4.78 -16.41
N TYR A 236 13.26 5.60 -15.74
CA TYR A 236 11.81 5.70 -15.99
C TYR A 236 11.49 6.29 -17.38
N ALA A 237 12.42 7.03 -18.00
CA ALA A 237 12.19 7.57 -19.34
C ALA A 237 11.94 6.48 -20.39
N ASP A 238 12.59 5.31 -20.27
CA ASP A 238 12.52 4.27 -21.29
C ASP A 238 12.40 2.83 -20.73
N GLY A 239 12.46 2.64 -19.41
CA GLY A 239 12.40 1.34 -18.74
C GLY A 239 13.72 0.55 -18.75
N SER A 240 14.83 1.13 -19.25
CA SER A 240 16.16 0.54 -19.05
C SER A 240 16.53 0.57 -17.56
N SER A 241 17.48 -0.28 -17.17
CA SER A 241 17.82 -0.40 -15.75
C SER A 241 19.23 -0.94 -15.55
N GLU A 242 19.82 -0.61 -14.43
CA GLU A 242 21.14 -1.07 -14.01
C GLU A 242 21.01 -1.76 -12.65
N ILE A 243 21.70 -2.88 -12.46
CA ILE A 243 21.79 -3.57 -11.16
C ILE A 243 22.97 -2.95 -10.43
N SER A 244 22.80 -2.52 -9.18
CA SER A 244 23.89 -1.95 -8.40
C SER A 244 24.95 -3.03 -8.13
N ASN A 245 26.22 -2.71 -8.42
CA ASN A 245 27.34 -3.64 -8.26
C ASN A 245 27.70 -3.87 -6.78
N GLU A 246 27.08 -3.22 -5.84
CA GLU A 246 27.35 -3.42 -4.40
C GLU A 246 27.03 -4.86 -3.97
N ASP A 247 26.00 -5.47 -4.54
CA ASP A 247 25.68 -6.90 -4.29
C ASP A 247 26.62 -7.86 -5.05
N MET A 248 27.17 -7.43 -6.20
CA MET A 248 28.10 -8.25 -7.01
C MET A 248 29.47 -8.35 -6.35
N THR A 249 29.95 -7.30 -5.68
CA THR A 249 31.24 -7.32 -4.95
C THR A 249 31.18 -8.22 -3.70
N GLN A 250 30.01 -8.38 -3.09
CA GLN A 250 29.86 -9.35 -2.00
C GLN A 250 29.86 -10.78 -2.51
N GLN A 251 29.32 -11.02 -3.69
CA GLN A 251 29.26 -12.35 -4.30
C GLN A 251 30.64 -12.77 -4.90
N GLU A 252 31.39 -11.85 -5.50
CA GLU A 252 32.76 -12.12 -5.98
C GLU A 252 33.76 -12.28 -4.83
N ASN A 253 33.61 -11.53 -3.73
CA ASN A 253 34.42 -11.70 -2.53
C ASN A 253 34.06 -13.00 -1.73
N ALA A 254 32.83 -13.48 -1.88
CA ALA A 254 32.44 -14.78 -1.30
C ALA A 254 33.04 -15.96 -2.05
N THR A 255 33.32 -15.82 -3.37
CA THR A 255 33.93 -16.88 -4.19
C THR A 255 35.44 -16.96 -4.02
N SER A 256 36.09 -15.87 -3.58
CA SER A 256 37.56 -15.83 -3.36
C SER A 256 38.01 -16.09 -1.91
N SER A 257 37.10 -16.29 -0.98
CA SER A 257 37.35 -16.61 0.45
C SER A 257 36.72 -17.95 0.85
N GLU A 258 36.84 -18.94 0.00
CA GLU A 258 36.45 -20.30 0.41
C GLU A 258 37.38 -20.84 1.50
N ASN A 259 37.00 -20.66 2.71
CA ASN A 259 37.04 -21.62 3.84
C ASN A 259 36.91 -20.88 5.18
N ASN A 260 35.74 -20.46 5.60
CA ASN A 260 35.31 -20.32 7.00
C ASN A 260 34.20 -19.27 7.28
N THR A 261 33.57 -18.62 6.26
CA THR A 261 32.60 -17.56 6.61
C THR A 261 31.19 -17.77 6.00
N ILE A 262 30.97 -18.86 5.27
CA ILE A 262 29.71 -19.11 4.53
C ILE A 262 28.53 -19.42 5.48
N THR A 263 28.79 -19.89 6.70
CA THR A 263 27.74 -20.32 7.63
C THR A 263 27.02 -19.13 8.33
N ALA A 264 27.67 -17.98 8.48
CA ALA A 264 27.11 -16.85 9.23
C ALA A 264 26.21 -15.91 8.36
N THR A 265 26.53 -15.75 7.07
CA THR A 265 25.78 -14.82 6.20
C THR A 265 24.50 -15.44 5.66
N SER A 266 24.50 -16.73 5.35
CA SER A 266 23.29 -17.48 4.97
C SER A 266 22.30 -17.62 6.13
N GLN A 267 22.80 -17.71 7.37
CA GLN A 267 21.94 -17.79 8.55
C GLN A 267 21.26 -16.46 8.89
N ASN A 268 21.88 -15.32 8.60
CA ASN A 268 21.27 -14.01 8.87
C ASN A 268 20.15 -13.71 7.88
N SER A 269 20.34 -13.95 6.59
CA SER A 269 19.28 -13.71 5.58
C SER A 269 18.10 -14.68 5.74
N GLU A 270 18.34 -15.93 6.04
CA GLU A 270 17.26 -16.91 6.35
C GLU A 270 16.53 -16.55 7.65
N THR A 271 17.22 -15.99 8.63
CA THR A 271 16.62 -15.59 9.90
C THR A 271 15.75 -14.33 9.72
N GLU A 272 16.17 -13.38 8.93
CA GLU A 272 15.39 -12.18 8.60
C GLU A 272 14.15 -12.53 7.75
N GLU A 273 14.30 -13.38 6.74
CA GLU A 273 13.16 -13.83 5.94
C GLU A 273 12.13 -14.62 6.77
N LYS A 274 12.59 -15.43 7.71
CA LYS A 274 11.74 -16.19 8.61
C LYS A 274 10.99 -15.33 9.62
N GLN A 275 11.51 -14.16 9.97
CA GLN A 275 10.91 -13.20 10.88
C GLN A 275 10.07 -12.12 10.15
N LYS A 276 10.11 -12.08 8.83
CA LYS A 276 9.30 -11.15 8.04
C LYS A 276 7.81 -11.42 8.31
N GLU A 277 7.08 -10.36 8.69
CA GLU A 277 5.65 -10.45 8.93
C GLU A 277 4.85 -10.41 7.61
N TYR A 278 3.91 -11.33 7.51
CA TYR A 278 2.90 -11.40 6.45
C TYR A 278 1.54 -11.27 7.13
N VAL A 279 1.06 -10.05 7.24
CA VAL A 279 -0.19 -9.72 7.94
C VAL A 279 -1.09 -8.85 7.06
N ASP A 280 -2.40 -8.95 7.29
CA ASP A 280 -3.40 -8.02 6.76
C ASP A 280 -3.44 -6.73 7.59
N GLN A 281 -4.28 -5.77 7.21
CA GLN A 281 -4.43 -4.49 7.91
C GLN A 281 -4.92 -4.65 9.36
N GLN A 282 -5.58 -5.75 9.69
CA GLN A 282 -6.07 -6.08 11.03
C GLN A 282 -5.01 -6.84 11.84
N GLY A 283 -3.83 -7.09 11.28
CA GLY A 283 -2.76 -7.83 11.92
C GLY A 283 -2.96 -9.35 11.94
N ASN A 284 -3.88 -9.89 11.14
CA ASN A 284 -4.05 -11.33 10.98
C ASN A 284 -2.96 -11.91 10.06
N GLY A 285 -2.51 -13.12 10.36
CA GLY A 285 -1.49 -13.78 9.53
C GLY A 285 -2.02 -14.14 8.15
N LEU A 286 -1.19 -13.94 7.12
CA LEU A 286 -1.49 -14.26 5.73
C LEU A 286 -0.82 -15.52 5.23
N ILE A 287 0.08 -16.15 5.99
CA ILE A 287 0.72 -17.41 5.62
C ILE A 287 -0.27 -18.55 5.89
N LYS A 288 -0.64 -19.27 4.85
CA LYS A 288 -1.58 -20.40 4.91
C LYS A 288 -0.87 -21.69 5.28
N GLY A 289 -1.26 -22.33 6.38
CA GLY A 289 -0.86 -23.69 6.72
C GLY A 289 -1.83 -24.72 6.17
N SER A 290 -1.39 -25.54 5.22
CA SER A 290 -2.21 -26.59 4.61
C SER A 290 -2.40 -27.79 5.54
N ARG A 291 -3.41 -28.62 5.31
CA ARG A 291 -3.64 -29.86 6.08
C ARG A 291 -2.52 -30.92 5.92
N SER A 292 -1.70 -30.75 4.88
CA SER A 292 -0.53 -31.62 4.64
C SER A 292 0.75 -31.13 5.34
N GLY A 293 0.66 -30.11 6.22
CA GLY A 293 1.79 -29.60 6.97
C GLY A 293 2.76 -28.78 6.11
N ILE A 294 2.26 -28.13 5.04
CA ILE A 294 3.04 -27.25 4.18
C ILE A 294 2.52 -25.83 4.39
N TYR A 295 3.41 -24.87 4.61
CA TYR A 295 3.02 -23.46 4.61
C TYR A 295 3.15 -22.86 3.20
N HIS A 296 2.26 -21.92 2.87
CA HIS A 296 2.23 -21.22 1.60
C HIS A 296 2.22 -19.71 1.87
N LEU A 297 3.21 -19.04 1.31
CA LEU A 297 3.32 -17.57 1.40
C LEU A 297 2.35 -16.91 0.41
N PRO A 298 1.84 -15.72 0.72
CA PRO A 298 1.10 -14.91 -0.24
C PRO A 298 1.83 -14.81 -1.57
N GLY A 299 1.11 -15.04 -2.68
CA GLY A 299 1.69 -15.05 -4.03
C GLY A 299 2.53 -16.26 -4.42
N SER A 300 2.72 -17.26 -3.55
CA SER A 300 3.37 -18.50 -3.93
C SER A 300 2.46 -19.38 -4.79
N LYS A 301 3.06 -20.27 -5.59
CA LYS A 301 2.39 -21.10 -6.61
C LYS A 301 1.10 -21.80 -6.14
N TYR A 302 1.05 -22.26 -4.91
CA TYR A 302 -0.08 -23.03 -4.37
C TYR A 302 -0.86 -22.28 -3.29
N TYR A 303 -0.59 -20.97 -3.15
CA TYR A 303 -1.27 -20.16 -2.15
C TYR A 303 -2.77 -20.08 -2.39
N ASP A 304 -3.16 -19.78 -3.64
CA ASP A 304 -4.57 -19.65 -4.02
C ASP A 304 -5.29 -20.99 -4.05
N ASP A 305 -4.56 -22.06 -4.37
CA ASP A 305 -5.09 -23.45 -4.34
C ASP A 305 -5.36 -23.92 -2.89
N THR A 306 -4.76 -23.29 -1.88
CA THR A 306 -5.01 -23.58 -0.47
C THR A 306 -6.25 -22.80 0.00
N THR A 307 -7.42 -23.27 -0.40
CA THR A 307 -8.72 -22.62 -0.13
C THR A 307 -9.27 -22.84 1.27
N ASN A 308 -8.78 -23.85 2.00
CA ASN A 308 -9.21 -24.16 3.36
C ASN A 308 -7.98 -24.48 4.23
N PRO A 309 -7.18 -23.46 4.58
CA PRO A 309 -6.02 -23.65 5.43
C PRO A 309 -6.44 -24.13 6.82
N LYS A 310 -5.60 -24.97 7.42
CA LYS A 310 -5.81 -25.47 8.77
C LYS A 310 -5.48 -24.38 9.81
N GLU A 311 -4.44 -23.61 9.52
CA GLU A 311 -3.92 -22.54 10.38
C GLU A 311 -3.40 -21.40 9.54
N TRP A 312 -3.31 -20.20 10.16
CA TRP A 312 -2.75 -19.00 9.57
C TRP A 312 -1.61 -18.51 10.45
N PHE A 313 -0.52 -18.03 9.82
CA PHE A 313 0.66 -17.57 10.53
C PHE A 313 1.06 -16.17 10.03
N LYS A 314 1.70 -15.41 10.91
CA LYS A 314 2.21 -14.08 10.59
C LYS A 314 3.61 -14.13 10.01
N THR A 315 4.43 -15.10 10.43
CA THR A 315 5.81 -15.25 9.99
C THR A 315 6.09 -16.70 9.57
N ILE A 316 7.13 -16.88 8.76
CA ILE A 316 7.62 -18.22 8.43
C ILE A 316 8.08 -18.97 9.70
N ALA A 317 8.72 -18.24 10.62
CA ALA A 317 9.16 -18.80 11.89
C ALA A 317 8.01 -19.37 12.72
N GLU A 318 6.85 -18.68 12.76
CA GLU A 318 5.64 -19.21 13.42
C GLU A 318 5.14 -20.50 12.74
N ALA A 319 5.10 -20.53 11.41
CA ALA A 319 4.67 -21.70 10.66
C ALA A 319 5.61 -22.89 10.91
N GLU A 320 6.92 -22.68 10.86
CA GLU A 320 7.92 -23.72 11.15
C GLU A 320 7.86 -24.21 12.60
N ALA A 321 7.68 -23.30 13.58
CA ALA A 321 7.49 -23.65 14.99
C ALA A 321 6.22 -24.46 15.23
N ALA A 322 5.17 -24.26 14.43
CA ALA A 322 3.96 -25.06 14.43
C ALA A 322 4.09 -26.40 13.66
N GLY A 323 5.28 -26.71 13.14
CA GLY A 323 5.58 -27.98 12.47
C GLY A 323 5.26 -28.00 10.97
N TYR A 324 5.03 -26.83 10.36
CA TYR A 324 4.85 -26.73 8.92
C TYR A 324 6.21 -26.55 8.23
N ARG A 325 6.30 -27.03 6.99
CA ARG A 325 7.51 -26.90 6.15
C ARG A 325 7.22 -26.14 4.87
N ALA A 326 8.26 -25.61 4.25
CA ALA A 326 8.17 -25.01 2.93
C ALA A 326 7.70 -26.00 1.86
N PRO A 327 7.01 -25.56 0.79
CA PRO A 327 6.80 -26.38 -0.40
C PRO A 327 8.14 -26.76 -1.05
N LYS A 328 8.22 -27.97 -1.63
CA LYS A 328 9.40 -28.43 -2.37
C LYS A 328 9.45 -27.83 -3.76
#